data_a2c4aa82e45424c0d048126292044dd7
#
_entry.id   a2c4aa82e45424c0d048126292044dd7
#
_cell.length_a   1.000
_cell.length_b   1.000
_cell.length_c   1.000
_cell.angle_alpha   90.00
_cell.angle_beta   90.00
_cell.angle_gamma   90.00
#
_symmetry.space_group_name_H-M   'P 1'
#
loop_
_entity.id
_entity.type
_entity.pdbx_description
1 polymer ?
#
loop_
_entity_poly.entity_id
_entity_poly.type
_entity_poly.pdbx_seq_one_letter_code
_entity_poly.pdbx_strand_id
1 'polypeptide(L)'
;MGISVLINTFNEEKNIRNCLETVKWADEIIIVDMYSDDKTVEIAKEYTDKIYFFERVGYVEPARQFALEKATHEWVLVVDADELVPLKLKNKLIEIMEKKLADVVFIPRNNYLFGRLMQGTGWGALQNYHPRFFKKSFVSFSEGIHDIFRINKDVKIYYIDDPETGFIHFNYIDVEHFLDKLNRYTTIEAKNMFNSIKPAPSMKKFLLKLLIEILNRFIRRKGYKDGFYGFSLTILMVAYHTSSYLKYKIMKKFNSENPREKILIEYDEIAKKIIEEYKK
;
A
#
# COMPACT_ATOMS: atom_id res chain seq x y z
N MET A 1 23.43 0.67 -20.19
CA MET A 1 22.86 0.52 -18.81
C MET A 1 21.44 0.04 -18.99
N GLY A 2 21.07 -1.08 -18.36
CA GLY A 2 19.71 -1.64 -18.47
C GLY A 2 18.86 -1.32 -17.26
N ILE A 3 17.54 -1.41 -17.43
CA ILE A 3 16.53 -1.19 -16.41
C ILE A 3 15.70 -2.46 -16.21
N SER A 4 15.65 -2.97 -14.97
CA SER A 4 14.74 -4.03 -14.56
C SER A 4 13.47 -3.42 -13.95
N VAL A 5 12.31 -3.74 -14.51
CA VAL A 5 11.01 -3.39 -13.91
C VAL A 5 10.54 -4.54 -13.04
N LEU A 6 10.18 -4.24 -11.80
CA LEU A 6 9.67 -5.21 -10.82
C LEU A 6 8.18 -4.95 -10.57
N ILE A 7 7.35 -5.97 -10.78
CA ILE A 7 5.91 -5.91 -10.55
C ILE A 7 5.51 -7.04 -9.61
N ASN A 8 5.00 -6.69 -8.43
CA ASN A 8 4.38 -7.64 -7.51
C ASN A 8 2.88 -7.63 -7.75
N THR A 9 2.26 -8.80 -7.84
CA THR A 9 0.86 -8.90 -8.23
C THR A 9 0.11 -9.98 -7.47
N PHE A 10 -1.21 -9.75 -7.29
CA PHE A 10 -2.16 -10.71 -6.79
C PHE A 10 -3.57 -10.31 -7.25
N ASN A 11 -4.18 -11.12 -8.15
CA ASN A 11 -5.52 -10.92 -8.69
C ASN A 11 -5.72 -9.54 -9.33
N GLU A 12 -4.87 -9.25 -10.33
CA GLU A 12 -4.83 -7.97 -11.05
C GLU A 12 -5.15 -8.14 -12.55
N GLU A 13 -5.95 -9.13 -12.94
CA GLU A 13 -6.28 -9.40 -14.36
C GLU A 13 -6.84 -8.18 -15.10
N LYS A 14 -7.50 -7.26 -14.37
CA LYS A 14 -8.10 -6.04 -14.94
C LYS A 14 -7.07 -4.93 -15.19
N ASN A 15 -5.96 -4.94 -14.48
CA ASN A 15 -4.97 -3.85 -14.47
C ASN A 15 -3.64 -4.26 -15.12
N ILE A 16 -3.21 -5.50 -14.92
CA ILE A 16 -1.85 -5.96 -15.26
C ILE A 16 -1.47 -5.70 -16.73
N ARG A 17 -2.38 -5.91 -17.70
CA ARG A 17 -2.12 -5.65 -19.10
C ARG A 17 -1.77 -4.18 -19.34
N ASN A 18 -2.55 -3.26 -18.79
CA ASN A 18 -2.34 -1.82 -18.94
C ASN A 18 -1.00 -1.40 -18.32
N CYS A 19 -0.67 -1.93 -17.14
CA CYS A 19 0.63 -1.72 -16.50
C CYS A 19 1.77 -2.17 -17.42
N LEU A 20 1.73 -3.41 -17.90
CA LEU A 20 2.77 -4.01 -18.74
C LEU A 20 2.96 -3.27 -20.07
N GLU A 21 1.89 -2.80 -20.71
CA GLU A 21 1.98 -1.97 -21.92
C GLU A 21 2.79 -0.68 -21.68
N THR A 22 2.73 -0.10 -20.50
CA THR A 22 3.46 1.13 -20.18
C THR A 22 4.91 0.91 -19.75
N VAL A 23 5.33 -0.35 -19.53
CA VAL A 23 6.70 -0.70 -19.10
C VAL A 23 7.43 -1.63 -20.06
N LYS A 24 6.82 -2.07 -21.16
CA LYS A 24 7.44 -2.98 -22.16
C LYS A 24 8.69 -2.44 -22.86
N TRP A 25 9.03 -1.18 -22.63
CA TRP A 25 10.27 -0.54 -23.10
C TRP A 25 11.48 -0.89 -22.22
N ALA A 26 11.29 -1.49 -21.06
CA ALA A 26 12.37 -1.87 -20.15
C ALA A 26 13.17 -3.05 -20.71
N ASP A 27 14.45 -3.14 -20.30
CA ASP A 27 15.32 -4.24 -20.74
C ASP A 27 14.94 -5.57 -20.09
N GLU A 28 14.27 -5.50 -18.94
CA GLU A 28 13.83 -6.65 -18.16
C GLU A 28 12.54 -6.35 -17.43
N ILE A 29 11.57 -7.27 -17.48
CA ILE A 29 10.35 -7.25 -16.69
C ILE A 29 10.31 -8.51 -15.82
N ILE A 30 10.20 -8.32 -14.52
CA ILE A 30 10.12 -9.39 -13.51
C ILE A 30 8.76 -9.29 -12.82
N ILE A 31 7.99 -10.36 -12.89
CA ILE A 31 6.72 -10.51 -12.19
C ILE A 31 6.93 -11.41 -10.98
N VAL A 32 6.47 -10.96 -9.82
CA VAL A 32 6.36 -11.81 -8.63
C VAL A 32 4.88 -11.91 -8.26
N ASP A 33 4.30 -13.04 -8.59
CA ASP A 33 2.89 -13.33 -8.36
C ASP A 33 2.68 -14.03 -7.02
N MET A 34 1.69 -13.59 -6.26
CA MET A 34 1.35 -14.15 -4.96
C MET A 34 0.24 -15.22 -5.06
N TYR A 35 0.37 -16.11 -6.05
CA TYR A 35 -0.58 -17.19 -6.37
C TYR A 35 -1.96 -16.64 -6.72
N SER A 36 -2.03 -15.78 -7.76
CA SER A 36 -3.29 -15.32 -8.36
C SER A 36 -4.13 -16.50 -8.87
N ASP A 37 -5.44 -16.43 -8.64
CA ASP A 37 -6.42 -17.42 -9.10
C ASP A 37 -7.29 -16.89 -10.26
N ASP A 38 -6.97 -15.70 -10.78
CA ASP A 38 -7.54 -15.09 -11.98
C ASP A 38 -6.57 -15.18 -13.18
N LYS A 39 -6.81 -14.44 -14.26
CA LYS A 39 -5.97 -14.45 -15.47
C LYS A 39 -4.69 -13.61 -15.37
N THR A 40 -4.32 -13.12 -14.20
CA THR A 40 -3.13 -12.24 -14.01
C THR A 40 -1.86 -12.88 -14.61
N VAL A 41 -1.57 -14.13 -14.24
CA VAL A 41 -0.36 -14.83 -14.69
C VAL A 41 -0.43 -15.17 -16.18
N GLU A 42 -1.61 -15.52 -16.70
CA GLU A 42 -1.80 -15.79 -18.13
C GLU A 42 -1.46 -14.55 -18.97
N ILE A 43 -1.97 -13.38 -18.56
CA ILE A 43 -1.70 -12.11 -19.24
C ILE A 43 -0.22 -11.73 -19.12
N ALA A 44 0.40 -11.91 -17.95
CA ALA A 44 1.80 -11.58 -17.71
C ALA A 44 2.75 -12.36 -18.63
N LYS A 45 2.44 -13.62 -18.96
CA LYS A 45 3.22 -14.47 -19.87
C LYS A 45 3.30 -13.93 -21.30
N GLU A 46 2.40 -13.06 -21.72
CA GLU A 46 2.49 -12.41 -23.03
C GLU A 46 3.64 -11.39 -23.11
N TYR A 47 4.21 -10.96 -21.98
CA TYR A 47 5.21 -9.89 -21.90
C TYR A 47 6.57 -10.35 -21.39
N THR A 48 6.63 -11.42 -20.59
CA THR A 48 7.87 -11.90 -19.99
C THR A 48 7.79 -13.36 -19.57
N ASP A 49 8.92 -14.07 -19.68
CA ASP A 49 9.10 -15.42 -19.12
C ASP A 49 9.61 -15.38 -17.65
N LYS A 50 9.97 -14.19 -17.13
CA LYS A 50 10.50 -14.02 -15.78
C LYS A 50 9.39 -13.82 -14.76
N ILE A 51 8.60 -14.87 -14.57
CA ILE A 51 7.48 -14.92 -13.62
C ILE A 51 7.88 -15.86 -12.48
N TYR A 52 7.84 -15.32 -11.27
CA TYR A 52 8.16 -16.03 -10.03
C TYR A 52 6.95 -16.03 -9.12
N PHE A 53 6.88 -17.03 -8.24
CA PHE A 53 5.80 -17.14 -7.26
C PHE A 53 6.35 -16.90 -5.85
N PHE A 54 5.59 -16.19 -5.04
CA PHE A 54 5.92 -15.89 -3.66
C PHE A 54 4.70 -16.10 -2.75
N GLU A 55 4.90 -16.69 -1.59
CA GLU A 55 3.80 -16.97 -0.65
C GLU A 55 3.12 -15.67 -0.18
N ARG A 56 1.79 -15.67 -0.14
CA ARG A 56 0.99 -14.53 0.28
C ARG A 56 0.99 -14.39 1.79
N VAL A 57 1.75 -13.45 2.31
CA VAL A 57 1.82 -13.13 3.75
C VAL A 57 0.90 -11.98 4.17
N GLY A 58 -0.04 -11.55 3.30
CA GLY A 58 -1.03 -10.51 3.57
C GLY A 58 -0.58 -9.08 3.25
N TYR A 59 0.70 -8.86 2.93
CA TYR A 59 1.28 -7.58 2.48
C TYR A 59 2.42 -7.85 1.49
N VAL A 60 2.78 -6.83 0.70
CA VAL A 60 3.63 -6.99 -0.50
C VAL A 60 5.13 -6.92 -0.21
N GLU A 61 5.53 -6.41 0.93
CA GLU A 61 6.92 -6.03 1.22
C GLU A 61 7.94 -7.19 1.10
N PRO A 62 7.69 -8.38 1.64
CA PRO A 62 8.61 -9.52 1.46
C PRO A 62 8.77 -9.93 0.00
N ALA A 63 7.68 -9.87 -0.78
CA ALA A 63 7.72 -10.15 -2.20
C ALA A 63 8.55 -9.12 -2.99
N ARG A 64 8.64 -7.86 -2.51
CA ARG A 64 9.48 -6.82 -3.12
C ARG A 64 10.97 -7.12 -2.96
N GLN A 65 11.41 -7.58 -1.80
CA GLN A 65 12.81 -7.99 -1.60
C GLN A 65 13.16 -9.16 -2.50
N PHE A 66 12.30 -10.17 -2.55
CA PHE A 66 12.47 -11.31 -3.45
C PHE A 66 12.54 -10.89 -4.92
N ALA A 67 11.65 -9.98 -5.37
CA ALA A 67 11.69 -9.43 -6.73
C ALA A 67 13.01 -8.69 -7.01
N LEU A 68 13.50 -7.89 -6.05
CA LEU A 68 14.76 -7.17 -6.17
C LEU A 68 15.95 -8.11 -6.37
N GLU A 69 15.97 -9.25 -5.69
CA GLU A 69 17.03 -10.26 -5.84
C GLU A 69 17.08 -10.86 -7.24
N LYS A 70 15.92 -10.96 -7.92
CA LYS A 70 15.82 -11.49 -9.29
C LYS A 70 16.27 -10.50 -10.36
N ALA A 71 16.31 -9.20 -10.06
CA ALA A 71 16.73 -8.17 -11.01
C ALA A 71 18.20 -8.38 -11.46
N THR A 72 18.44 -8.33 -12.78
CA THR A 72 19.78 -8.50 -13.35
C THR A 72 20.47 -7.18 -13.69
N HIS A 73 19.71 -6.10 -13.85
CA HIS A 73 20.25 -4.78 -14.12
C HIS A 73 20.49 -3.96 -12.83
N GLU A 74 21.40 -2.99 -12.94
CA GLU A 74 21.71 -2.09 -11.83
C GLU A 74 20.54 -1.17 -11.50
N TRP A 75 19.86 -0.64 -12.53
CA TRP A 75 18.71 0.22 -12.32
C TRP A 75 17.42 -0.59 -12.21
N VAL A 76 16.64 -0.25 -11.22
CA VAL A 76 15.40 -0.92 -10.90
C VAL A 76 14.27 0.09 -10.82
N LEU A 77 13.16 -0.21 -11.51
CA LEU A 77 11.90 0.51 -11.40
C LEU A 77 10.85 -0.41 -10.78
N VAL A 78 10.34 -0.06 -9.61
CA VAL A 78 9.23 -0.78 -8.96
C VAL A 78 7.92 -0.16 -9.38
N VAL A 79 7.01 -0.97 -9.92
CA VAL A 79 5.68 -0.56 -10.38
C VAL A 79 4.64 -1.50 -9.76
N ASP A 80 3.58 -0.96 -9.20
CA ASP A 80 2.45 -1.77 -8.73
C ASP A 80 1.55 -2.11 -9.95
N ALA A 81 0.87 -3.25 -9.93
CA ALA A 81 0.11 -3.72 -11.10
C ALA A 81 -1.07 -2.81 -11.50
N ASP A 82 -1.52 -1.94 -10.58
CA ASP A 82 -2.54 -0.91 -10.77
C ASP A 82 -1.95 0.48 -11.08
N GLU A 83 -0.64 0.54 -11.42
CA GLU A 83 0.07 1.76 -11.81
C GLU A 83 0.43 1.76 -13.30
N LEU A 84 0.43 2.97 -13.91
CA LEU A 84 0.91 3.19 -15.27
C LEU A 84 2.11 4.14 -15.24
N VAL A 85 3.05 3.89 -16.15
CA VAL A 85 4.25 4.74 -16.37
C VAL A 85 4.02 5.64 -17.60
N PRO A 86 3.62 6.91 -17.44
CA PRO A 86 3.45 7.81 -18.57
C PRO A 86 4.76 8.02 -19.35
N LEU A 87 4.65 8.35 -20.62
CA LEU A 87 5.83 8.60 -21.48
C LEU A 87 6.75 9.70 -20.94
N LYS A 88 6.18 10.74 -20.34
CA LYS A 88 6.95 11.80 -19.65
C LYS A 88 7.81 11.22 -18.52
N LEU A 89 7.22 10.34 -17.68
CA LEU A 89 7.96 9.70 -16.59
C LEU A 89 9.07 8.81 -17.14
N LYS A 90 8.78 7.93 -18.11
CA LYS A 90 9.80 7.12 -18.78
C LYS A 90 10.98 7.96 -19.23
N ASN A 91 10.73 9.03 -19.99
CA ASN A 91 11.78 9.88 -20.54
C ASN A 91 12.61 10.55 -19.43
N LYS A 92 11.95 10.99 -18.34
CA LYS A 92 12.61 11.57 -17.18
C LYS A 92 13.51 10.58 -16.44
N LEU A 93 13.07 9.33 -16.29
CA LEU A 93 13.89 8.28 -15.66
C LEU A 93 15.12 7.95 -16.49
N ILE A 94 14.99 7.86 -17.81
CA ILE A 94 16.11 7.66 -18.72
C ILE A 94 17.09 8.83 -18.64
N GLU A 95 16.60 10.09 -18.66
CA GLU A 95 17.42 11.28 -18.50
C GLU A 95 18.23 11.26 -17.18
N ILE A 96 17.56 10.93 -16.06
CA ILE A 96 18.21 10.85 -14.75
C ILE A 96 19.32 9.78 -14.74
N MET A 97 19.05 8.63 -15.32
CA MET A 97 20.01 7.53 -15.43
C MET A 97 21.22 7.91 -16.28
N GLU A 98 21.01 8.44 -17.49
CA GLU A 98 22.06 8.78 -18.45
C GLU A 98 22.96 9.91 -17.94
N LYS A 99 22.34 10.96 -17.35
CA LYS A 99 23.06 12.12 -16.79
C LYS A 99 23.60 11.85 -15.38
N LYS A 100 23.37 10.66 -14.80
CA LYS A 100 23.82 10.30 -13.44
C LYS A 100 23.39 11.31 -12.37
N LEU A 101 22.15 11.79 -12.46
CA LEU A 101 21.63 12.84 -11.58
C LEU A 101 21.30 12.33 -10.17
N ALA A 102 20.99 11.04 -10.02
CA ALA A 102 20.61 10.42 -8.75
C ALA A 102 21.03 8.95 -8.67
N ASP A 103 20.94 8.40 -7.48
CA ASP A 103 21.02 6.97 -7.19
C ASP A 103 19.65 6.42 -6.75
N VAL A 104 18.79 7.28 -6.18
CA VAL A 104 17.43 6.98 -5.76
C VAL A 104 16.50 8.13 -6.17
N VAL A 105 15.41 7.81 -6.82
CA VAL A 105 14.41 8.76 -7.32
C VAL A 105 13.08 8.54 -6.63
N PHE A 106 12.58 9.60 -6.00
CA PHE A 106 11.23 9.65 -5.45
C PHE A 106 10.27 10.15 -6.52
N ILE A 107 9.28 9.31 -6.85
CA ILE A 107 8.33 9.56 -7.92
C ILE A 107 6.96 9.89 -7.30
N PRO A 108 6.31 10.99 -7.73
CA PRO A 108 4.96 11.32 -7.28
C PRO A 108 3.93 10.36 -7.89
N ARG A 109 2.77 10.21 -7.25
CA ARG A 109 1.65 9.41 -7.76
C ARG A 109 0.39 10.24 -7.94
N ASN A 110 -0.12 10.23 -9.14
CA ASN A 110 -1.43 10.75 -9.50
C ASN A 110 -2.50 9.72 -9.15
N ASN A 111 -3.02 9.79 -7.92
CA ASN A 111 -3.95 8.81 -7.41
C ASN A 111 -5.37 9.09 -7.89
N TYR A 112 -5.96 8.12 -8.59
CA TYR A 112 -7.38 8.10 -8.90
C TYR A 112 -8.12 7.29 -7.84
N LEU A 113 -9.07 7.92 -7.15
CA LEU A 113 -9.93 7.29 -6.17
C LEU A 113 -11.37 7.56 -6.56
N PHE A 114 -12.19 6.50 -6.62
CA PHE A 114 -13.61 6.61 -6.94
C PHE A 114 -13.86 7.33 -8.29
N GLY A 115 -13.00 7.02 -9.28
CA GLY A 115 -13.05 7.61 -10.62
C GLY A 115 -12.54 9.05 -10.72
N ARG A 116 -11.92 9.63 -9.67
CA ARG A 116 -11.46 11.01 -9.64
C ARG A 116 -9.98 11.13 -9.29
N LEU A 117 -9.26 12.00 -10.02
CA LEU A 117 -7.89 12.40 -9.65
C LEU A 117 -7.91 13.27 -8.39
N MET A 118 -7.18 12.82 -7.38
CA MET A 118 -7.09 13.51 -6.09
C MET A 118 -6.08 14.65 -6.11
N GLN A 119 -6.46 15.78 -5.52
CA GLN A 119 -5.61 16.97 -5.39
C GLN A 119 -5.03 17.16 -3.99
N GLY A 120 -5.69 16.60 -2.98
CA GLY A 120 -5.37 16.77 -1.57
C GLY A 120 -5.43 15.48 -0.75
N THR A 121 -5.83 15.63 0.54
CA THR A 121 -6.04 14.53 1.52
C THR A 121 -4.82 13.65 1.80
N GLY A 122 -3.66 13.93 1.21
CA GLY A 122 -2.46 13.09 1.25
C GLY A 122 -2.36 12.12 0.08
N TRP A 123 -3.33 12.14 -0.84
CA TRP A 123 -3.29 11.41 -2.11
C TRP A 123 -3.03 12.29 -3.33
N GLY A 124 -2.93 13.63 -3.15
CA GLY A 124 -2.48 14.51 -4.24
C GLY A 124 -1.06 14.14 -4.69
N ALA A 125 -0.75 14.33 -5.96
CA ALA A 125 0.49 13.86 -6.59
C ALA A 125 1.76 14.20 -5.79
N LEU A 126 1.96 15.48 -5.48
CA LEU A 126 3.12 15.95 -4.71
C LEU A 126 3.00 15.77 -3.19
N GLN A 127 1.99 15.03 -2.73
CA GLN A 127 1.82 14.65 -1.34
C GLN A 127 2.06 13.15 -1.11
N ASN A 128 2.29 12.40 -2.20
CA ASN A 128 2.40 10.95 -2.20
C ASN A 128 3.60 10.49 -3.02
N TYR A 129 4.79 10.71 -2.47
CA TYR A 129 6.05 10.29 -3.05
C TYR A 129 6.45 8.88 -2.61
N HIS A 130 7.00 8.11 -3.55
CA HIS A 130 7.59 6.82 -3.26
C HIS A 130 8.96 6.68 -3.94
N PRO A 131 9.97 6.08 -3.25
CA PRO A 131 11.24 5.72 -3.86
C PRO A 131 11.00 4.50 -4.75
N ARG A 132 10.87 4.72 -6.05
CA ARG A 132 10.47 3.68 -7.00
C ARG A 132 11.48 3.42 -8.10
N PHE A 133 12.42 4.33 -8.35
CA PHE A 133 13.49 4.15 -9.33
C PHE A 133 14.84 4.35 -8.65
N PHE A 134 15.69 3.33 -8.67
CA PHE A 134 16.92 3.34 -7.89
C PHE A 134 17.96 2.33 -8.41
N LYS A 135 19.21 2.53 -8.03
CA LYS A 135 20.23 1.51 -8.20
C LYS A 135 20.09 0.41 -7.15
N LYS A 136 20.07 -0.84 -7.62
CA LYS A 136 19.87 -2.05 -6.77
C LYS A 136 20.81 -2.10 -5.57
N SER A 137 22.07 -1.71 -5.75
CA SER A 137 23.10 -1.77 -4.70
C SER A 137 22.86 -0.82 -3.51
N PHE A 138 22.00 0.18 -3.66
CA PHE A 138 21.76 1.20 -2.63
C PHE A 138 20.48 1.00 -1.85
N VAL A 139 19.69 -0.02 -2.19
CA VAL A 139 18.36 -0.22 -1.62
C VAL A 139 18.16 -1.65 -1.17
N SER A 140 17.47 -1.80 -0.06
CA SER A 140 16.91 -3.08 0.39
C SER A 140 15.51 -2.87 0.96
N PHE A 141 14.68 -3.91 0.89
CA PHE A 141 13.39 -3.95 1.56
C PHE A 141 13.51 -4.77 2.83
N SER A 142 12.95 -4.29 3.94
CA SER A 142 12.91 -5.05 5.17
C SER A 142 11.70 -5.98 5.20
N GLU A 143 11.75 -7.02 6.02
CA GLU A 143 10.62 -7.93 6.23
C GLU A 143 9.50 -7.34 7.08
N GLY A 144 9.66 -6.14 7.64
CA GLY A 144 8.70 -5.49 8.56
C GLY A 144 7.72 -4.56 7.85
N ILE A 145 6.47 -4.52 8.30
CA ILE A 145 5.37 -3.73 7.71
C ILE A 145 5.61 -2.21 7.75
N HIS A 146 6.51 -1.69 8.57
CA HIS A 146 6.75 -0.26 8.74
C HIS A 146 8.17 0.22 8.35
N ASP A 147 9.08 -0.70 8.04
CA ASP A 147 10.46 -0.41 7.64
C ASP A 147 10.73 -0.82 6.19
N ILE A 148 9.86 -0.37 5.30
CA ILE A 148 9.64 -0.93 3.97
C ILE A 148 10.82 -0.69 3.02
N PHE A 149 11.57 0.37 3.23
CA PHE A 149 12.58 0.80 2.27
C PHE A 149 13.79 1.37 3.00
N ARG A 150 14.92 0.69 2.90
CA ARG A 150 16.19 1.15 3.46
C ARG A 150 17.08 1.67 2.36
N ILE A 151 17.53 2.90 2.51
CA ILE A 151 18.51 3.53 1.63
C ILE A 151 19.85 3.52 2.36
N ASN A 152 20.90 3.08 1.68
CA ASN A 152 22.26 3.17 2.20
C ASN A 152 22.64 4.65 2.40
N LYS A 153 23.62 4.91 3.27
CA LYS A 153 24.16 6.26 3.45
C LYS A 153 24.92 6.71 2.21
N ASP A 154 24.99 8.02 2.00
CA ASP A 154 25.79 8.67 0.95
C ASP A 154 25.29 8.42 -0.49
N VAL A 155 23.95 8.44 -0.67
CA VAL A 155 23.30 8.34 -1.99
C VAL A 155 22.78 9.71 -2.46
N LYS A 156 22.79 9.92 -3.77
CA LYS A 156 22.14 11.08 -4.39
C LYS A 156 20.65 10.79 -4.54
N ILE A 157 19.82 11.60 -3.86
CA ILE A 157 18.36 11.51 -3.93
C ILE A 157 17.81 12.58 -4.87
N TYR A 158 16.88 12.20 -5.72
CA TYR A 158 16.16 13.11 -6.61
C TYR A 158 14.65 13.00 -6.38
N TYR A 159 13.97 14.12 -6.23
CA TYR A 159 12.51 14.19 -6.18
C TYR A 159 12.00 14.76 -7.49
N ILE A 160 11.10 14.03 -8.17
CA ILE A 160 10.41 14.56 -9.33
C ILE A 160 9.32 15.50 -8.82
N ASP A 161 9.44 16.79 -9.08
CA ASP A 161 8.55 17.85 -8.59
C ASP A 161 7.42 18.24 -9.56
N ASP A 162 7.40 17.63 -10.75
CA ASP A 162 6.34 17.80 -11.74
C ASP A 162 5.26 16.71 -11.58
N PRO A 163 4.00 17.07 -11.23
CA PRO A 163 2.91 16.10 -11.12
C PRO A 163 2.64 15.32 -12.41
N GLU A 164 2.83 15.96 -13.57
CA GLU A 164 2.60 15.32 -14.87
C GLU A 164 3.64 14.24 -15.17
N THR A 165 4.76 14.26 -14.46
CA THR A 165 5.85 13.29 -14.55
C THR A 165 5.76 12.25 -13.42
N GLY A 166 4.57 11.96 -12.90
CA GLY A 166 4.32 10.94 -11.88
C GLY A 166 3.64 9.70 -12.45
N PHE A 167 3.59 8.63 -11.64
CA PHE A 167 2.74 7.48 -11.94
C PHE A 167 1.28 7.88 -12.04
N ILE A 168 0.51 7.18 -12.88
CA ILE A 168 -0.95 7.14 -12.78
C ILE A 168 -1.31 5.91 -11.96
N HIS A 169 -2.08 6.07 -10.88
CA HIS A 169 -2.40 5.00 -9.95
C HIS A 169 -3.91 4.88 -9.76
N PHE A 170 -4.48 3.73 -10.15
CA PHE A 170 -5.90 3.41 -10.00
C PHE A 170 -6.13 2.71 -8.66
N ASN A 171 -6.13 3.49 -7.56
CA ASN A 171 -6.04 2.95 -6.21
C ASN A 171 -7.36 2.30 -5.75
N TYR A 172 -8.36 3.12 -5.39
CA TYR A 172 -9.67 2.62 -4.94
C TYR A 172 -10.71 2.85 -6.01
N ILE A 173 -11.28 1.77 -6.54
CA ILE A 173 -12.28 1.83 -7.62
C ILE A 173 -13.60 2.40 -7.06
N ASP A 174 -14.05 1.85 -5.91
CA ASP A 174 -15.29 2.20 -5.24
C ASP A 174 -15.14 2.16 -3.71
N VAL A 175 -16.22 2.44 -3.01
CA VAL A 175 -16.24 2.46 -1.54
C VAL A 175 -16.08 1.06 -0.97
N GLU A 176 -16.66 0.05 -1.60
CA GLU A 176 -16.56 -1.36 -1.23
C GLU A 176 -15.11 -1.82 -1.22
N HIS A 177 -14.38 -1.54 -2.31
CA HIS A 177 -12.94 -1.86 -2.40
C HIS A 177 -12.11 -1.13 -1.32
N PHE A 178 -12.47 0.13 -1.00
CA PHE A 178 -11.83 0.86 0.10
C PHE A 178 -12.08 0.17 1.44
N LEU A 179 -13.34 -0.21 1.74
CA LEU A 179 -13.73 -0.84 3.00
C LEU A 179 -13.11 -2.23 3.16
N ASP A 180 -13.00 -3.02 2.09
CA ASP A 180 -12.33 -4.32 2.11
C ASP A 180 -10.84 -4.17 2.45
N LYS A 181 -10.13 -3.25 1.79
CA LYS A 181 -8.74 -2.92 2.12
C LYS A 181 -8.63 -2.38 3.55
N LEU A 182 -9.54 -1.49 3.98
CA LEU A 182 -9.60 -0.97 5.34
C LEU A 182 -9.72 -2.10 6.35
N ASN A 183 -10.67 -3.01 6.14
CA ASN A 183 -10.88 -4.12 7.07
C ASN A 183 -9.63 -4.99 7.21
N ARG A 184 -8.98 -5.33 6.09
CA ARG A 184 -7.75 -6.13 6.07
C ARG A 184 -6.60 -5.43 6.78
N TYR A 185 -6.28 -4.18 6.38
CA TYR A 185 -5.14 -3.46 6.93
C TYR A 185 -5.32 -3.09 8.42
N THR A 186 -6.53 -2.74 8.85
CA THR A 186 -6.79 -2.45 10.26
C THR A 186 -6.67 -3.70 11.14
N THR A 187 -6.93 -4.89 10.60
CA THR A 187 -6.69 -6.15 11.32
C THR A 187 -5.20 -6.42 11.50
N ILE A 188 -4.41 -6.22 10.44
CA ILE A 188 -2.94 -6.37 10.51
C ILE A 188 -2.35 -5.36 11.49
N GLU A 189 -2.75 -4.09 11.41
CA GLU A 189 -2.28 -3.04 12.32
C GLU A 189 -2.64 -3.33 13.78
N ALA A 190 -3.87 -3.82 14.03
CA ALA A 190 -4.31 -4.20 15.37
C ALA A 190 -3.49 -5.37 15.95
N LYS A 191 -3.18 -6.39 15.14
CA LYS A 191 -2.31 -7.51 15.54
C LYS A 191 -0.90 -7.02 15.87
N ASN A 192 -0.34 -6.13 15.04
CA ASN A 192 0.97 -5.53 15.31
C ASN A 192 0.99 -4.74 16.62
N MET A 193 -0.07 -3.95 16.89
CA MET A 193 -0.21 -3.26 18.17
C MET A 193 -0.35 -4.23 19.34
N PHE A 194 -1.04 -5.36 19.16
CA PHE A 194 -1.23 -6.38 20.18
C PHE A 194 0.07 -7.08 20.55
N ASN A 195 0.89 -7.43 19.53
CA ASN A 195 2.17 -8.11 19.68
C ASN A 195 3.34 -7.16 19.99
N SER A 196 3.12 -5.84 19.91
CA SER A 196 4.18 -4.87 20.17
C SER A 196 4.52 -4.78 21.66
N ILE A 197 5.83 -4.69 21.95
CA ILE A 197 6.35 -4.40 23.29
C ILE A 197 5.96 -2.96 23.72
N LYS A 198 5.78 -2.03 22.75
CA LYS A 198 5.39 -0.64 23.02
C LYS A 198 3.90 -0.58 23.34
N PRO A 199 3.51 0.06 24.44
CA PRO A 199 2.09 0.19 24.77
C PRO A 199 1.36 1.06 23.73
N ALA A 200 0.16 0.63 23.35
CA ALA A 200 -0.70 1.45 22.50
C ALA A 200 -1.08 2.77 23.19
N PRO A 201 -1.43 3.81 22.41
CA PRO A 201 -1.76 5.10 22.97
C PRO A 201 -2.96 5.03 23.94
N SER A 202 -2.95 5.85 25.00
CA SER A 202 -4.13 6.00 25.85
C SER A 202 -5.31 6.58 25.05
N MET A 203 -6.54 6.40 25.55
CA MET A 203 -7.75 6.92 24.90
C MET A 203 -7.66 8.42 24.61
N LYS A 204 -7.15 9.22 25.55
CA LYS A 204 -6.97 10.67 25.36
C LYS A 204 -6.02 10.99 24.20
N LYS A 205 -4.87 10.30 24.14
CA LYS A 205 -3.90 10.46 23.05
C LYS A 205 -4.48 9.99 21.71
N PHE A 206 -5.29 8.94 21.72
CA PHE A 206 -5.95 8.43 20.53
C PHE A 206 -6.97 9.44 19.98
N LEU A 207 -7.86 10.00 20.83
CA LEU A 207 -8.83 11.02 20.41
C LEU A 207 -8.14 12.27 19.86
N LEU A 208 -7.06 12.72 20.51
CA LEU A 208 -6.25 13.83 19.98
C LEU A 208 -5.66 13.49 18.60
N LYS A 209 -5.16 12.25 18.41
CA LYS A 209 -4.67 11.78 17.09
C LYS A 209 -5.76 11.88 16.02
N LEU A 210 -6.99 11.47 16.31
CA LEU A 210 -8.10 11.58 15.36
C LEU A 210 -8.40 13.02 14.96
N LEU A 211 -8.42 13.95 15.93
CA LEU A 211 -8.62 15.37 15.66
C LEU A 211 -7.51 15.93 14.77
N ILE A 212 -6.25 15.61 15.10
CA ILE A 212 -5.09 16.01 14.30
C ILE A 212 -5.19 15.43 12.89
N GLU A 213 -5.64 14.19 12.73
CA GLU A 213 -5.80 13.54 11.42
C GLU A 213 -6.84 14.27 10.54
N ILE A 214 -7.98 14.67 11.12
CA ILE A 214 -8.99 15.47 10.42
C ILE A 214 -8.39 16.80 9.94
N LEU A 215 -7.77 17.56 10.83
CA LEU A 215 -7.17 18.85 10.51
C LEU A 215 -6.05 18.71 9.48
N ASN A 216 -5.20 17.68 9.64
CA ASN A 216 -4.10 17.42 8.72
C ASN A 216 -4.60 17.07 7.30
N ARG A 217 -5.55 16.13 7.17
CA ARG A 217 -6.04 15.71 5.86
C ARG A 217 -6.88 16.77 5.17
N PHE A 218 -7.85 17.31 5.89
CA PHE A 218 -8.80 18.24 5.28
C PHE A 218 -8.22 19.64 5.08
N ILE A 219 -7.45 20.17 6.06
CA ILE A 219 -6.89 21.51 5.99
C ILE A 219 -5.46 21.50 5.46
N ARG A 220 -4.49 20.93 6.21
CA ARG A 220 -3.07 21.03 5.86
C ARG A 220 -2.75 20.38 4.51
N ARG A 221 -3.30 19.20 4.25
CA ARG A 221 -3.16 18.47 2.97
C ARG A 221 -4.22 18.86 1.95
N LYS A 222 -4.92 19.96 2.19
CA LYS A 222 -5.85 20.60 1.25
C LYS A 222 -6.95 19.67 0.73
N GLY A 223 -7.47 18.77 1.59
CA GLY A 223 -8.57 17.86 1.24
C GLY A 223 -9.83 18.60 0.79
N TYR A 224 -10.03 19.84 1.26
CA TYR A 224 -11.11 20.70 0.79
C TYR A 224 -11.10 20.96 -0.73
N LYS A 225 -9.96 20.85 -1.41
CA LYS A 225 -9.87 20.96 -2.88
C LYS A 225 -10.59 19.83 -3.61
N ASP A 226 -10.70 18.67 -2.97
CA ASP A 226 -11.42 17.52 -3.49
C ASP A 226 -12.92 17.55 -3.14
N GLY A 227 -13.40 18.63 -2.47
CA GLY A 227 -14.79 18.82 -2.11
C GLY A 227 -15.34 17.67 -1.25
N PHE A 228 -16.51 17.13 -1.65
CA PHE A 228 -17.15 16.03 -0.94
C PHE A 228 -16.28 14.77 -0.86
N TYR A 229 -15.50 14.46 -1.90
CA TYR A 229 -14.58 13.32 -1.92
C TYR A 229 -13.48 13.46 -0.85
N GLY A 230 -12.88 14.65 -0.74
CA GLY A 230 -11.87 14.92 0.27
C GLY A 230 -12.41 14.88 1.69
N PHE A 231 -13.62 15.38 1.90
CA PHE A 231 -14.33 15.24 3.17
C PHE A 231 -14.59 13.78 3.50
N SER A 232 -15.19 13.02 2.59
CA SER A 232 -15.52 11.60 2.76
C SER A 232 -14.29 10.76 3.06
N LEU A 233 -13.20 10.95 2.30
CA LEU A 233 -11.93 10.26 2.53
C LEU A 233 -11.34 10.60 3.90
N THR A 234 -11.47 11.85 4.38
CA THR A 234 -11.05 12.23 5.72
C THR A 234 -11.81 11.43 6.77
N ILE A 235 -13.13 11.31 6.65
CA ILE A 235 -13.98 10.52 7.56
C ILE A 235 -13.65 9.02 7.48
N LEU A 236 -13.46 8.48 6.27
CA LEU A 236 -13.06 7.08 6.08
C LEU A 236 -11.70 6.78 6.73
N MET A 237 -10.75 7.71 6.73
CA MET A 237 -9.48 7.54 7.44
C MET A 237 -9.60 7.65 8.95
N VAL A 238 -10.54 8.44 9.47
CA VAL A 238 -10.90 8.42 10.89
C VAL A 238 -11.48 7.05 11.26
N ALA A 239 -12.37 6.50 10.41
CA ALA A 239 -12.92 5.16 10.59
C ALA A 239 -11.81 4.09 10.56
N TYR A 240 -10.80 4.22 9.65
CA TYR A 240 -9.62 3.36 9.62
C TYR A 240 -8.91 3.31 10.97
N HIS A 241 -8.49 4.46 11.50
CA HIS A 241 -7.78 4.51 12.77
C HIS A 241 -8.63 4.04 13.96
N THR A 242 -9.93 4.35 13.93
CA THR A 242 -10.87 3.91 14.97
C THR A 242 -11.02 2.39 14.94
N SER A 243 -11.16 1.79 13.74
CA SER A 243 -11.26 0.34 13.57
C SER A 243 -10.00 -0.39 14.04
N SER A 244 -8.80 0.11 13.67
CA SER A 244 -7.53 -0.46 14.15
C SER A 244 -7.46 -0.46 15.68
N TYR A 245 -7.76 0.69 16.28
CA TYR A 245 -7.68 0.84 17.74
C TYR A 245 -8.72 0.00 18.47
N LEU A 246 -9.97 -0.07 17.97
CA LEU A 246 -11.02 -0.90 18.54
C LEU A 246 -10.68 -2.39 18.45
N LYS A 247 -10.24 -2.87 17.27
CA LYS A 247 -9.79 -4.27 17.10
C LYS A 247 -8.68 -4.60 18.11
N TYR A 248 -7.68 -3.73 18.25
CA TYR A 248 -6.62 -3.89 19.25
C TYR A 248 -7.18 -3.98 20.68
N LYS A 249 -8.10 -3.09 21.06
CA LYS A 249 -8.71 -3.08 22.41
C LYS A 249 -9.47 -4.36 22.69
N ILE A 250 -10.19 -4.89 21.70
CA ILE A 250 -10.90 -6.17 21.81
C ILE A 250 -9.91 -7.32 21.97
N MET A 251 -8.85 -7.37 21.14
CA MET A 251 -7.78 -8.37 21.28
C MET A 251 -7.16 -8.36 22.69
N LYS A 252 -6.90 -7.17 23.24
CA LYS A 252 -6.39 -7.02 24.61
C LYS A 252 -7.38 -7.49 25.65
N LYS A 253 -8.68 -7.14 25.54
CA LYS A 253 -9.72 -7.56 26.47
C LYS A 253 -9.78 -9.09 26.59
N PHE A 254 -9.76 -9.77 25.46
CA PHE A 254 -9.89 -11.23 25.38
C PHE A 254 -8.55 -11.98 25.40
N ASN A 255 -7.43 -11.26 25.43
CA ASN A 255 -6.08 -11.82 25.33
C ASN A 255 -5.98 -12.84 24.19
N SER A 256 -6.30 -12.42 22.97
CA SER A 256 -6.35 -13.26 21.76
C SER A 256 -6.24 -12.41 20.50
N GLU A 257 -5.46 -12.85 19.52
CA GLU A 257 -5.43 -12.26 18.17
C GLU A 257 -6.73 -12.53 17.38
N ASN A 258 -7.48 -13.57 17.76
CA ASN A 258 -8.79 -13.88 17.23
C ASN A 258 -9.83 -13.96 18.37
N PRO A 259 -10.33 -12.81 18.86
CA PRO A 259 -11.23 -12.75 20.00
C PRO A 259 -12.64 -13.27 19.70
N ARG A 260 -12.98 -13.49 18.42
CA ARG A 260 -14.35 -13.83 17.99
C ARG A 260 -14.92 -15.06 18.70
N GLU A 261 -14.15 -16.13 18.81
CA GLU A 261 -14.59 -17.37 19.48
C GLU A 261 -14.91 -17.13 20.97
N LYS A 262 -14.05 -16.38 21.67
CA LYS A 262 -14.24 -16.04 23.07
C LYS A 262 -15.50 -15.17 23.28
N ILE A 263 -15.76 -14.24 22.36
CA ILE A 263 -16.97 -13.42 22.37
C ILE A 263 -18.23 -14.29 22.15
N LEU A 264 -18.17 -15.24 21.23
CA LEU A 264 -19.31 -16.16 20.98
C LEU A 264 -19.59 -17.04 22.21
N ILE A 265 -18.57 -17.50 22.94
CA ILE A 265 -18.73 -18.24 24.19
C ILE A 265 -19.42 -17.35 25.25
N GLU A 266 -18.97 -16.08 25.44
CA GLU A 266 -19.66 -15.14 26.37
C GLU A 266 -21.14 -14.95 25.98
N TYR A 267 -21.46 -14.86 24.68
CA TYR A 267 -22.83 -14.69 24.20
C TYR A 267 -23.68 -15.96 24.47
N ASP A 268 -23.11 -17.14 24.29
CA ASP A 268 -23.79 -18.42 24.59
C ASP A 268 -24.06 -18.56 26.10
N GLU A 269 -23.13 -18.16 26.96
CA GLU A 269 -23.35 -18.15 28.42
C GLU A 269 -24.48 -17.17 28.83
N ILE A 270 -24.55 -15.99 28.22
CA ILE A 270 -25.64 -15.04 28.45
C ILE A 270 -26.97 -15.64 27.98
N ALA A 271 -26.99 -16.23 26.79
CA ALA A 271 -28.19 -16.87 26.25
C ALA A 271 -28.69 -18.00 27.16
N LYS A 272 -27.79 -18.86 27.66
CA LYS A 272 -28.15 -19.95 28.58
C LYS A 272 -28.79 -19.42 29.86
N LYS A 273 -28.24 -18.36 30.46
CA LYS A 273 -28.84 -17.74 31.65
C LYS A 273 -30.26 -17.23 31.40
N ILE A 274 -30.47 -16.54 30.27
CA ILE A 274 -31.81 -16.04 29.91
C ILE A 274 -32.80 -17.21 29.66
N ILE A 275 -32.36 -18.25 28.97
CA ILE A 275 -33.21 -19.44 28.69
C ILE A 275 -33.64 -20.15 29.99
N GLU A 276 -32.76 -20.19 30.99
CA GLU A 276 -33.09 -20.78 32.30
C GLU A 276 -34.22 -20.04 33.02
N GLU A 277 -34.37 -18.73 32.80
CA GLU A 277 -35.48 -17.94 33.41
C GLU A 277 -36.86 -18.39 32.89
N TYR A 278 -36.92 -18.89 31.65
CA TYR A 278 -38.17 -19.43 31.06
C TYR A 278 -38.53 -20.85 31.52
N LYS A 279 -37.63 -21.52 32.26
CA LYS A 279 -37.89 -22.87 32.79
C LYS A 279 -38.46 -22.86 34.22
N LYS A 280 -38.48 -21.68 34.83
CA LYS A 280 -39.09 -21.45 36.14
C LYS A 280 -40.56 -21.02 35.98
#